data_777b0e0f404c2eddbd5c795d23df2a8e
#
_entry.id   777b0e0f404c2eddbd5c795d23df2a8e
#
_cell.length_a   1.000
_cell.length_b   1.000
_cell.length_c   1.000
_cell.angle_alpha   90.00
_cell.angle_beta   90.00
_cell.angle_gamma   90.00
#
_symmetry.space_group_name_H-M   'P 1'
#
loop_
_entity.id
_entity.type
_entity.pdbx_description
1 polymer ?
#
loop_
_entity_poly.entity_id
_entity_poly.type
_entity_poly.pdbx_seq_one_letter_code
_entity_poly.pdbx_strand_id
1 'polypeptide(L)'
;WVARLARAALARKAPDVVKRAGLRLAAHYLQAMKNGLPLDPVARFHLGNGARIERLNWAADTSAKGLKQSCGLMVNYLYDLDELDGNLARLHEGKPQVSRSVGRAA
;
A
#
# COMPACT_ATOMS: atom_id res chain seq x y z
N TRP A 1 17.59 -6.00 -1.08
CA TRP A 1 16.92 -4.85 -0.49
C TRP A 1 15.68 -5.27 0.30
N VAL A 2 14.84 -6.13 -0.29
CA VAL A 2 13.66 -6.68 0.39
C VAL A 2 14.05 -7.48 1.63
N ALA A 3 15.10 -8.31 1.53
CA ALA A 3 15.60 -9.09 2.67
C ALA A 3 16.09 -8.18 3.80
N ARG A 4 16.65 -7.02 3.48
CA ARG A 4 17.10 -6.05 4.47
C ARG A 4 15.92 -5.44 5.21
N LEU A 5 14.86 -5.09 4.50
CA LEU A 5 13.63 -4.58 5.11
C LEU A 5 12.98 -5.64 6.00
N ALA A 6 12.93 -6.89 5.55
CA ALA A 6 12.36 -7.97 6.34
C ALA A 6 13.13 -8.18 7.64
N ARG A 7 14.47 -8.14 7.60
CA ARG A 7 15.29 -8.26 8.81
C ARG A 7 15.08 -7.09 9.76
N ALA A 8 14.97 -5.86 9.23
CA ALA A 8 14.71 -4.68 10.04
C ALA A 8 13.35 -4.78 10.73
N ALA A 9 12.32 -5.22 10.01
CA ALA A 9 10.98 -5.40 10.57
C ALA A 9 10.98 -6.48 11.64
N LEU A 10 11.67 -7.62 11.40
CA LEU A 10 11.75 -8.73 12.33
C LEU A 10 12.44 -8.31 13.65
N ALA A 11 13.50 -7.54 13.55
CA ALA A 11 14.24 -7.04 14.71
C ALA A 11 13.47 -5.98 15.50
N ARG A 12 12.39 -5.44 14.98
CA ARG A 12 11.58 -4.35 15.55
C ARG A 12 12.42 -3.12 15.90
N LYS A 13 13.59 -2.99 15.27
CA LYS A 13 14.54 -1.89 15.49
C LYS A 13 14.89 -1.20 14.18
N ALA A 14 13.95 -1.23 13.23
CA ALA A 14 14.16 -0.52 11.97
C ALA A 14 14.35 0.97 12.24
N PRO A 15 15.48 1.59 11.84
CA PRO A 15 15.63 3.03 11.95
C PRO A 15 14.46 3.72 11.24
N ASP A 16 14.06 4.89 11.76
CA ASP A 16 12.95 5.65 11.17
C ASP A 16 13.18 5.92 9.68
N VAL A 17 14.43 6.12 9.28
CA VAL A 17 14.76 6.36 7.88
C VAL A 17 14.45 5.16 7.00
N VAL A 18 14.72 3.94 7.49
CA VAL A 18 14.40 2.70 6.77
C VAL A 18 12.89 2.51 6.69
N LYS A 19 12.19 2.74 7.80
CA LYS A 19 10.73 2.65 7.84
C LYS A 19 10.09 3.62 6.86
N ARG A 20 10.52 4.88 6.86
CA ARG A 20 9.99 5.89 5.93
C ARG A 20 10.28 5.54 4.48
N ALA A 21 11.49 5.05 4.19
CA ALA A 21 11.85 4.63 2.84
C ALA A 21 10.98 3.46 2.37
N GLY A 22 10.73 2.49 3.25
CA GLY A 22 9.87 1.35 2.94
C GLY A 22 8.41 1.76 2.71
N LEU A 23 7.88 2.64 3.54
CA LEU A 23 6.51 3.15 3.37
C LEU A 23 6.38 3.98 2.09
N ARG A 24 7.38 4.80 1.78
CA ARG A 24 7.40 5.59 0.54
C ARG A 24 7.39 4.68 -0.68
N LEU A 25 8.26 3.66 -0.68
CA LEU A 25 8.32 2.71 -1.79
C LEU A 25 7.00 1.96 -1.95
N ALA A 26 6.40 1.51 -0.86
CA ALA A 26 5.12 0.82 -0.88
C ALA A 26 4.01 1.74 -1.39
N ALA A 27 3.97 2.99 -0.95
CA ALA A 27 2.97 3.96 -1.39
C ALA A 27 3.09 4.22 -2.90
N HIS A 28 4.31 4.35 -3.41
CA HIS A 28 4.53 4.49 -4.84
C HIS A 28 4.11 3.24 -5.62
N TYR A 29 4.50 2.07 -5.13
CA TYR A 29 4.15 0.81 -5.79
C TYR A 29 2.64 0.61 -5.88
N LEU A 30 1.92 0.85 -4.77
CA LEU A 30 0.48 0.64 -4.72
C LEU A 30 -0.30 1.62 -5.59
N GLN A 31 0.28 2.78 -5.90
CA GLN A 31 -0.32 3.76 -6.80
C GLN A 31 0.14 3.58 -8.25
N ALA A 32 1.08 2.66 -8.51
CA ALA A 32 1.58 2.42 -9.85
C ALA A 32 0.50 1.80 -10.73
N MET A 33 0.43 2.27 -11.97
CA MET A 33 -0.54 1.83 -12.96
C MET A 33 0.19 1.22 -14.16
N LYS A 34 -0.43 0.21 -14.77
CA LYS A 34 0.08 -0.40 -15.99
C LYS A 34 -1.11 -0.73 -16.90
N ASN A 35 -1.07 -0.24 -18.13
CA ASN A 35 -2.15 -0.46 -19.11
C ASN A 35 -3.52 -0.03 -18.57
N GLY A 36 -3.57 1.08 -17.83
CA GLY A 36 -4.80 1.63 -17.28
C GLY A 36 -5.32 0.92 -16.03
N LEU A 37 -4.57 -0.03 -15.48
CA LEU A 37 -4.96 -0.78 -14.28
C LEU A 37 -3.87 -0.69 -13.21
N PRO A 38 -4.24 -0.78 -11.92
CA PRO A 38 -3.23 -0.88 -10.86
C PRO A 38 -2.29 -2.05 -11.10
N LEU A 39 -0.99 -1.82 -10.89
CA LEU A 39 0.04 -2.82 -11.08
C LEU A 39 -0.10 -3.96 -10.07
N ASP A 40 -0.35 -3.63 -8.80
CA ASP A 40 -0.48 -4.62 -7.74
C ASP A 40 -1.83 -5.34 -7.86
N PRO A 41 -1.86 -6.69 -7.90
CA PRO A 41 -3.12 -7.44 -8.08
C PRO A 41 -4.14 -7.21 -6.96
N VAL A 42 -3.68 -7.07 -5.71
CA VAL A 42 -4.58 -6.85 -4.57
C VAL A 42 -5.16 -5.44 -4.63
N ALA A 43 -4.33 -4.43 -4.93
CA ALA A 43 -4.80 -3.07 -5.14
C ALA A 43 -5.80 -3.02 -6.30
N ARG A 44 -5.52 -3.73 -7.39
CA ARG A 44 -6.43 -3.81 -8.53
C ARG A 44 -7.81 -4.30 -8.12
N PHE A 45 -7.85 -5.34 -7.29
CA PHE A 45 -9.11 -5.90 -6.80
C PHE A 45 -9.89 -4.87 -5.98
N HIS A 46 -9.26 -4.28 -4.97
CA HIS A 46 -9.96 -3.36 -4.07
C HIS A 46 -10.31 -2.02 -4.73
N LEU A 47 -9.35 -1.42 -5.44
CA LEU A 47 -9.60 -0.15 -6.11
C LEU A 47 -10.62 -0.32 -7.23
N GLY A 48 -10.60 -1.47 -7.91
CA GLY A 48 -11.59 -1.80 -8.94
C GLY A 48 -13.00 -1.99 -8.38
N ASN A 49 -13.15 -2.15 -7.08
CA ASN A 49 -14.44 -2.18 -6.38
C ASN A 49 -14.80 -0.85 -5.73
N GLY A 50 -14.01 0.21 -5.96
CA GLY A 50 -14.31 1.55 -5.47
C GLY A 50 -13.68 1.91 -4.13
N ALA A 51 -12.83 1.04 -3.58
CA ALA A 51 -12.13 1.35 -2.35
C ALA A 51 -11.00 2.37 -2.57
N ARG A 52 -10.50 2.93 -1.48
CA ARG A 52 -9.26 3.72 -1.49
C ARG A 52 -8.24 3.06 -0.59
N ILE A 53 -6.95 3.34 -0.85
CA ILE A 53 -5.88 2.91 0.04
C ILE A 53 -5.87 3.84 1.25
N GLU A 54 -6.26 3.32 2.41
CA GLU A 54 -6.48 4.14 3.59
C GLU A 54 -5.25 4.24 4.48
N ARG A 55 -4.53 3.12 4.66
CA ARG A 55 -3.42 3.08 5.60
C ARG A 55 -2.40 2.01 5.23
N LEU A 56 -1.13 2.32 5.48
CA LEU A 56 -0.03 1.37 5.41
C LEU A 56 0.43 1.08 6.84
N ASN A 57 0.50 -0.20 7.21
CA ASN A 57 0.84 -0.62 8.56
C ASN A 57 2.18 -1.34 8.53
N TRP A 58 3.23 -0.68 9.02
CA TRP A 58 4.59 -1.22 9.06
C TRP A 58 4.70 -2.35 10.07
N ALA A 59 5.27 -3.50 9.65
CA ALA A 59 5.51 -4.67 10.49
C ALA A 59 4.26 -5.19 11.21
N ALA A 60 3.06 -4.95 10.64
CA ALA A 60 1.81 -5.42 11.23
C ALA A 60 1.68 -6.94 11.20
N ASP A 61 2.29 -7.60 10.19
CA ASP A 61 2.32 -9.04 10.07
C ASP A 61 3.78 -9.52 10.20
N THR A 62 4.17 -9.92 11.42
CA THR A 62 5.52 -10.40 11.70
C THR A 62 5.65 -11.92 11.62
N SER A 63 4.60 -12.63 11.16
CA SER A 63 4.70 -14.06 10.89
C SER A 63 5.75 -14.32 9.80
N ALA A 64 6.30 -15.54 9.78
CA ALA A 64 7.27 -15.91 8.76
C ALA A 64 6.71 -15.70 7.33
N LYS A 65 5.43 -16.02 7.13
CA LYS A 65 4.77 -15.84 5.85
C LYS A 65 4.62 -14.37 5.49
N GLY A 66 4.19 -13.54 6.43
CA GLY A 66 4.01 -12.10 6.21
C GLY A 66 5.32 -11.42 5.87
N LEU A 67 6.39 -11.70 6.62
CA LEU A 67 7.72 -11.15 6.37
C LEU A 67 8.27 -11.57 5.01
N LYS A 68 8.04 -12.82 4.63
CA LYS A 68 8.50 -13.34 3.34
C LYS A 68 7.79 -12.70 2.16
N GLN A 69 6.48 -12.46 2.28
CA GLN A 69 5.66 -11.97 1.17
C GLN A 69 5.57 -10.44 1.07
N SER A 70 5.59 -9.74 2.20
CA SER A 70 5.31 -8.31 2.24
C SER A 70 6.24 -7.51 3.14
N CYS A 71 7.31 -8.10 3.64
CA CYS A 71 8.22 -7.49 4.62
C CYS A 71 7.49 -7.04 5.89
N GLY A 72 6.37 -7.69 6.22
CA GLY A 72 5.54 -7.33 7.35
C GLY A 72 4.63 -6.14 7.12
N LEU A 73 4.60 -5.59 5.91
CA LEU A 73 3.73 -4.47 5.59
C LEU A 73 2.31 -4.96 5.31
N MET A 74 1.34 -4.32 5.95
CA MET A 74 -0.09 -4.56 5.71
C MET A 74 -0.74 -3.30 5.17
N VAL A 75 -1.69 -3.48 4.26
CA VAL A 75 -2.42 -2.39 3.62
C VAL A 75 -3.88 -2.46 4.03
N ASN A 76 -4.43 -1.34 4.49
CA ASN A 76 -5.85 -1.22 4.77
C ASN A 76 -6.54 -0.49 3.63
N TYR A 77 -7.61 -1.09 3.10
CA TYR A 77 -8.47 -0.49 2.09
C TYR A 77 -9.79 -0.07 2.74
N LEU A 78 -10.27 1.11 2.39
CA LEU A 78 -11.54 1.61 2.91
C LEU A 78 -12.59 1.63 1.82
N TYR A 79 -13.73 1.03 2.11
CA TYR A 79 -14.92 1.07 1.26
C TYR A 79 -15.91 2.06 1.87
N ASP A 80 -15.85 3.31 1.40
CA ASP A 80 -16.80 4.34 1.79
C ASP A 80 -17.91 4.38 0.75
N LEU A 81 -19.12 3.98 1.14
CA LEU A 81 -20.25 3.84 0.21
C LEU A 81 -20.56 5.13 -0.53
N ASP A 82 -20.33 6.29 0.09
CA ASP A 82 -20.59 7.59 -0.53
C ASP A 82 -19.52 7.95 -1.57
N GLU A 83 -18.37 7.28 -1.57
CA GLU A 83 -17.25 7.61 -2.43
C GLU A 83 -16.95 6.55 -3.50
N LEU A 84 -17.64 5.41 -3.48
CA LEU A 84 -17.34 4.31 -4.39
C LEU A 84 -17.34 4.74 -5.86
N ASP A 85 -18.39 5.40 -6.30
CA ASP A 85 -18.53 5.82 -7.70
C ASP A 85 -17.49 6.86 -8.07
N GLY A 86 -17.23 7.82 -7.20
CA GLY A 86 -16.20 8.83 -7.41
C GLY A 86 -14.81 8.24 -7.51
N ASN A 87 -14.50 7.27 -6.63
CA ASN A 87 -13.21 6.59 -6.66
C ASN A 87 -13.02 5.80 -7.95
N LEU A 88 -14.06 5.11 -8.42
CA LEU A 88 -14.01 4.39 -9.69
C LEU A 88 -13.80 5.32 -10.88
N ALA A 89 -14.49 6.47 -10.90
CA ALA A 89 -14.32 7.44 -11.95
C ALA A 89 -12.88 7.95 -12.02
N ARG A 90 -12.28 8.26 -10.87
CA ARG A 90 -10.89 8.72 -10.82
C ARG A 90 -9.91 7.62 -11.20
N LEU A 91 -10.19 6.39 -10.82
CA LEU A 91 -9.36 5.25 -11.21
C LEU A 91 -9.31 5.11 -12.73
N HIS A 92 -10.44 5.27 -13.41
CA HIS A 92 -10.50 5.23 -14.87
C HIS A 92 -9.71 6.37 -15.51
N GLU A 93 -9.50 7.47 -14.79
CA GLU A 93 -8.63 8.56 -15.22
C GLU A 93 -7.16 8.33 -14.93
N GLY A 94 -6.82 7.14 -14.41
CA GLY A 94 -5.44 6.81 -14.03
C GLY A 94 -5.04 7.35 -12.67
N LYS A 95 -6.00 7.71 -11.81
CA LYS A 95 -5.76 8.32 -10.50
C LYS A 95 -6.27 7.42 -9.37
N PRO A 96 -5.49 6.41 -8.94
CA PRO A 96 -5.89 5.57 -7.82
C PRO A 96 -6.03 6.43 -6.56
N GLN A 97 -7.10 6.21 -5.80
CA GLN A 97 -7.39 7.03 -4.65
C GLN A 97 -6.70 6.50 -3.39
N VAL A 98 -6.06 7.39 -2.67
CA VAL A 98 -5.35 7.10 -1.43
C VAL A 98 -5.74 8.12 -0.37
N SER A 99 -5.60 7.75 0.90
CA SER A 99 -5.81 8.69 1.99
C SER A 99 -4.73 9.78 1.95
N ARG A 100 -4.98 10.86 2.69
CA ARG A 100 -4.02 11.96 2.78
C ARG A 100 -2.70 11.49 3.38
N SER A 101 -2.75 10.60 4.38
CA SER A 101 -1.52 10.08 5.01
C SER A 101 -0.71 9.20 4.06
N VAL A 102 -1.36 8.36 3.25
CA VAL A 102 -0.69 7.54 2.25
C VAL A 102 -0.10 8.41 1.14
N GLY A 103 -0.84 9.42 0.70
CA GLY A 103 -0.34 10.37 -0.30
C GLY A 103 0.91 11.12 0.17
N ARG A 104 0.97 11.48 1.46
CA ARG A 104 2.16 12.13 2.04
C ARG A 104 3.35 11.18 2.18
N ALA A 105 3.10 9.88 2.37
CA ALA A 105 4.17 8.90 2.48
C ALA A 105 4.87 8.66 1.13
N ALA A 106 4.15 8.87 0.04
CA ALA A 106 4.73 8.73 -1.31
C ALA A 106 5.68 9.96 -1.67
#